data_ff6c61b51e128b1e1ca8432b40d65b38
#
_entry.id   ff6c61b51e128b1e1ca8432b40d65b38
#
_cell.length_a   1.000
_cell.length_b   1.000
_cell.length_c   1.000
_cell.angle_alpha   90.00
_cell.angle_beta   90.00
_cell.angle_gamma   90.00
#
_symmetry.space_group_name_H-M   'P 1'
#
loop_
_entity.id
_entity.type
_entity.pdbx_description
1 polymer ?
#
loop_
_entity_poly.entity_id
_entity_poly.type
_entity_poly.pdbx_seq_one_letter_code
_entity_poly.pdbx_strand_id
1 'polypeptide(L)'
;MTNFTDIRDFLRAHCARYPELALQDVFKALYQSAFGCEHLIADPSAAADYIRAEAARSGDRISELVELLGGDYCRVHLGILQDGLSAETFARLFALSARHEGCGREKLEAMLTALQTMADAGELPFSAQETAEAVERWRKDGFPPLHHSEIFRQNYAPAYRVLRRDFARALPLFARIDRLTAERSRVLVAIEGGSASGKTTLGELLQNVYGCPVFHMDDFFLRPEQRTEARFTQPGGNVDRERFLEEVLIPLREGRPVDYRRFDCATFTIAPPQRIKAGTLNIVEGAYSMHPDLAPYYDLSVFLPISAEKQRERILKRNAPAHAKQFFDRWIPFEQRYFDALDVRNRCDLILSADG
;
A
#
# COMPACT_ATOMS: atom_id res chain seq x y z
N MET A 1 -9.58 -2.52 10.79
CA MET A 1 -10.46 -1.93 9.76
C MET A 1 -11.52 -2.95 9.39
N THR A 2 -12.80 -2.60 9.45
CA THR A 2 -13.89 -3.51 9.05
C THR A 2 -13.87 -3.66 7.53
N ASN A 3 -13.65 -4.88 7.04
CA ASN A 3 -13.61 -5.17 5.62
C ASN A 3 -15.04 -5.44 5.15
N PHE A 4 -15.65 -4.53 4.41
CA PHE A 4 -16.98 -4.75 3.85
C PHE A 4 -16.87 -5.68 2.63
N THR A 5 -17.34 -6.90 2.77
CA THR A 5 -17.49 -7.86 1.67
C THR A 5 -18.79 -7.63 0.88
N ASP A 6 -19.77 -6.95 1.48
CA ASP A 6 -21.06 -6.61 0.90
C ASP A 6 -21.31 -5.10 0.98
N ILE A 7 -21.85 -4.53 -0.10
CA ILE A 7 -22.26 -3.14 -0.19
C ILE A 7 -23.36 -2.78 0.83
N ARG A 8 -24.20 -3.75 1.21
CA ARG A 8 -25.25 -3.56 2.22
C ARG A 8 -24.66 -3.27 3.59
N ASP A 9 -23.61 -4.01 3.98
CA ASP A 9 -22.93 -3.80 5.25
C ASP A 9 -22.24 -2.42 5.29
N PHE A 10 -21.65 -2.00 4.16
CA PHE A 10 -21.13 -0.65 4.02
C PHE A 10 -22.20 0.42 4.21
N LEU A 11 -23.34 0.30 3.53
CA LEU A 11 -24.44 1.27 3.63
C LEU A 11 -25.01 1.37 5.05
N ARG A 12 -25.23 0.24 5.72
CA ARG A 12 -25.67 0.22 7.14
C ARG A 12 -24.65 0.91 8.05
N ALA A 13 -23.37 0.55 7.90
CA ALA A 13 -22.31 1.13 8.71
C ALA A 13 -22.13 2.63 8.44
N HIS A 14 -22.24 3.07 7.19
CA HIS A 14 -22.15 4.47 6.81
C HIS A 14 -23.29 5.32 7.39
N CYS A 15 -24.54 4.84 7.29
CA CYS A 15 -25.69 5.51 7.89
C CYS A 15 -25.63 5.51 9.43
N ALA A 16 -25.17 4.42 10.04
CA ALA A 16 -24.99 4.35 11.49
C ALA A 16 -23.89 5.28 12.00
N ARG A 17 -22.82 5.46 11.23
CA ARG A 17 -21.70 6.35 11.55
C ARG A 17 -22.10 7.83 11.45
N TYR A 18 -22.96 8.18 10.53
CA TYR A 18 -23.39 9.55 10.23
C TYR A 18 -24.89 9.70 10.32
N PRO A 19 -25.51 9.70 11.53
CA PRO A 19 -26.97 9.77 11.69
C PRO A 19 -27.62 10.99 11.02
N GLU A 20 -26.92 12.11 10.94
CA GLU A 20 -27.40 13.38 10.35
C GLU A 20 -27.03 13.53 8.86
N LEU A 21 -26.75 12.42 8.15
CA LEU A 21 -26.45 12.49 6.73
C LEU A 21 -27.71 12.66 5.88
N ALA A 22 -27.58 13.33 4.73
CA ALA A 22 -28.61 13.33 3.69
C ALA A 22 -28.35 12.21 2.66
N LEU A 23 -29.37 11.85 1.87
CA LEU A 23 -29.24 10.88 0.78
C LEU A 23 -28.12 11.27 -0.23
N GLN A 24 -27.91 12.56 -0.43
CA GLN A 24 -26.79 13.10 -1.22
C GLN A 24 -25.40 12.65 -0.72
N ASP A 25 -25.23 12.50 0.60
CA ASP A 25 -23.95 12.06 1.20
C ASP A 25 -23.72 10.57 0.98
N VAL A 26 -24.79 9.77 0.97
CA VAL A 26 -24.75 8.36 0.54
C VAL A 26 -24.32 8.26 -0.92
N PHE A 27 -24.95 9.02 -1.81
CA PHE A 27 -24.56 9.07 -3.23
C PHE A 27 -23.11 9.46 -3.41
N LYS A 28 -22.62 10.45 -2.67
CA LYS A 28 -21.21 10.85 -2.68
C LYS A 28 -20.30 9.70 -2.26
N ALA A 29 -20.65 8.95 -1.22
CA ALA A 29 -19.86 7.81 -0.76
C ALA A 29 -19.84 6.68 -1.81
N LEU A 30 -20.97 6.38 -2.45
CA LEU A 30 -21.07 5.42 -3.55
C LEU A 30 -20.26 5.87 -4.79
N TYR A 31 -20.34 7.15 -5.14
CA TYR A 31 -19.54 7.73 -6.21
C TYR A 31 -18.04 7.56 -5.94
N GLN A 32 -17.59 7.91 -4.74
CA GLN A 32 -16.20 7.76 -4.33
C GLN A 32 -15.76 6.28 -4.29
N SER A 33 -16.65 5.37 -3.92
CA SER A 33 -16.38 3.92 -3.99
C SER A 33 -16.23 3.42 -5.42
N ALA A 34 -16.97 3.99 -6.38
CA ALA A 34 -16.95 3.58 -7.78
C ALA A 34 -15.80 4.21 -8.58
N PHE A 35 -15.63 5.52 -8.44
CA PHE A 35 -14.76 6.33 -9.29
C PHE A 35 -13.52 6.88 -8.56
N GLY A 36 -13.45 6.78 -7.23
CA GLY A 36 -12.38 7.42 -6.48
C GLY A 36 -12.46 8.95 -6.55
N CYS A 37 -11.37 9.59 -6.97
CA CYS A 37 -11.23 11.06 -6.97
C CYS A 37 -10.85 11.64 -8.36
N GLU A 38 -11.24 11.01 -9.46
CA GLU A 38 -10.77 11.28 -10.83
C GLU A 38 -10.75 12.76 -11.26
N HIS A 39 -11.61 13.61 -10.70
CA HIS A 39 -11.88 14.93 -11.23
C HIS A 39 -11.18 16.11 -10.53
N LEU A 40 -10.29 15.84 -9.54
CA LEU A 40 -9.87 16.93 -8.62
C LEU A 40 -8.40 17.31 -8.64
N ILE A 41 -7.51 16.68 -9.44
CA ILE A 41 -6.07 16.95 -9.35
C ILE A 41 -5.46 17.38 -10.67
N ALA A 42 -5.38 18.70 -10.86
CA ALA A 42 -4.64 19.28 -11.98
C ALA A 42 -3.13 19.41 -11.68
N ASP A 43 -2.76 19.77 -10.44
CA ASP A 43 -1.39 19.97 -9.99
C ASP A 43 -1.16 19.41 -8.57
N PRO A 44 -0.32 18.36 -8.42
CA PRO A 44 -0.01 17.78 -7.11
C PRO A 44 0.69 18.76 -6.14
N SER A 45 1.44 19.74 -6.64
CA SER A 45 2.12 20.73 -5.80
C SER A 45 1.12 21.70 -5.17
N ALA A 46 0.23 22.27 -5.99
CA ALA A 46 -0.88 23.08 -5.50
C ALA A 46 -1.80 22.31 -4.56
N ALA A 47 -1.99 21.00 -4.80
CA ALA A 47 -2.75 20.13 -3.91
C ALA A 47 -2.11 19.99 -2.52
N ALA A 48 -0.78 19.94 -2.40
CA ALA A 48 -0.09 19.88 -1.12
C ALA A 48 -0.31 21.14 -0.28
N ASP A 49 -0.22 22.33 -0.89
CA ASP A 49 -0.49 23.60 -0.22
C ASP A 49 -1.93 23.69 0.29
N TYR A 50 -2.88 23.25 -0.53
CA TYR A 50 -4.28 23.19 -0.15
C TYR A 50 -4.54 22.23 1.01
N ILE A 51 -3.92 21.05 0.96
CA ILE A 51 -3.98 20.03 2.03
C ILE A 51 -3.45 20.61 3.35
N ARG A 52 -2.30 21.29 3.36
CA ARG A 52 -1.76 21.95 4.55
C ARG A 52 -2.71 22.99 5.12
N ALA A 53 -3.22 23.85 4.27
CA ALA A 53 -4.13 24.93 4.68
C ALA A 53 -5.45 24.38 5.23
N GLU A 54 -5.97 23.30 4.69
CA GLU A 54 -7.18 22.64 5.17
C GLU A 54 -6.92 21.90 6.47
N ALA A 55 -5.82 21.15 6.59
CA ALA A 55 -5.43 20.45 7.81
C ALA A 55 -5.24 21.41 9.00
N ALA A 56 -4.68 22.59 8.76
CA ALA A 56 -4.51 23.61 9.81
C ALA A 56 -5.86 24.17 10.32
N ARG A 57 -6.94 24.05 9.54
CA ARG A 57 -8.29 24.51 9.90
C ARG A 57 -9.20 23.41 10.43
N SER A 58 -8.89 22.16 10.09
CA SER A 58 -9.64 21.00 10.56
C SER A 58 -9.23 20.67 11.98
N GLY A 59 -9.96 21.13 12.99
CA GLY A 59 -9.83 20.89 14.42
C GLY A 59 -9.07 19.63 14.91
N ASP A 60 -9.48 19.09 16.06
CA ASP A 60 -8.79 17.99 16.72
C ASP A 60 -8.77 16.69 15.90
N ARG A 61 -7.73 15.88 16.14
CA ARG A 61 -7.53 14.56 15.55
C ARG A 61 -8.74 13.66 15.83
N ILE A 62 -9.36 13.14 14.76
CA ILE A 62 -10.38 12.10 14.91
C ILE A 62 -9.71 10.75 15.21
N SER A 63 -10.42 9.91 15.96
CA SER A 63 -9.90 8.60 16.41
C SER A 63 -9.67 7.61 15.26
N GLU A 64 -10.42 7.73 14.17
CA GLU A 64 -10.32 6.84 13.01
C GLU A 64 -9.92 7.63 11.76
N LEU A 65 -8.65 7.49 11.38
CA LEU A 65 -8.06 8.23 10.25
C LEU A 65 -8.43 7.67 8.88
N VAL A 66 -8.91 6.43 8.80
CA VAL A 66 -9.21 5.74 7.53
C VAL A 66 -10.64 5.20 7.58
N GLU A 67 -11.50 5.66 6.66
CA GLU A 67 -12.86 5.17 6.45
C GLU A 67 -12.91 4.38 5.14
N LEU A 68 -13.25 3.08 5.20
CA LEU A 68 -13.40 2.24 4.01
C LEU A 68 -14.71 2.57 3.28
N LEU A 69 -14.66 2.55 1.94
CA LEU A 69 -15.81 2.87 1.07
C LEU A 69 -16.43 1.64 0.39
N GLY A 70 -16.22 0.44 0.94
CA GLY A 70 -16.77 -0.79 0.38
C GLY A 70 -16.17 -1.22 -0.95
N GLY A 71 -14.90 -0.90 -1.22
CA GLY A 71 -14.20 -1.25 -2.47
C GLY A 71 -12.70 -0.97 -2.41
N ASP A 72 -12.14 -0.54 -3.55
CA ASP A 72 -10.70 -0.29 -3.69
C ASP A 72 -10.27 1.07 -3.14
N TYR A 73 -11.20 1.88 -2.67
CA TYR A 73 -10.98 3.23 -2.16
C TYR A 73 -11.36 3.36 -0.68
N CYS A 74 -10.78 4.36 -0.06
CA CYS A 74 -11.07 4.77 1.30
C CYS A 74 -10.93 6.29 1.43
N ARG A 75 -11.57 6.88 2.43
CA ARG A 75 -11.30 8.25 2.87
C ARG A 75 -10.17 8.23 3.89
N VAL A 76 -9.16 9.04 3.69
CA VAL A 76 -8.09 9.26 4.65
C VAL A 76 -8.19 10.68 5.18
N HIS A 77 -8.38 10.82 6.49
CA HIS A 77 -8.54 12.09 7.16
C HIS A 77 -7.20 12.86 7.24
N LEU A 78 -7.25 14.19 7.08
CA LEU A 78 -6.05 15.04 7.09
C LEU A 78 -5.30 15.03 8.42
N GLY A 79 -5.92 14.57 9.50
CA GLY A 79 -5.25 14.34 10.79
C GLY A 79 -4.03 13.41 10.71
N ILE A 80 -3.90 12.60 9.64
CA ILE A 80 -2.72 11.75 9.39
C ILE A 80 -1.41 12.55 9.27
N LEU A 81 -1.48 13.83 8.89
CA LEU A 81 -0.30 14.70 8.82
C LEU A 81 0.35 14.91 10.21
N GLN A 82 -0.43 14.81 11.29
CA GLN A 82 0.08 14.88 12.66
C GLN A 82 0.91 13.64 13.04
N ASP A 83 0.72 12.51 12.31
CA ASP A 83 1.51 11.28 12.50
C ASP A 83 2.84 11.31 11.75
N GLY A 84 3.15 12.42 11.06
CA GLY A 84 4.42 12.64 10.37
C GLY A 84 4.39 12.39 8.86
N LEU A 85 3.22 12.11 8.27
CA LEU A 85 3.06 12.08 6.82
C LEU A 85 3.14 13.52 6.28
N SER A 86 3.98 13.77 5.27
CA SER A 86 4.07 15.08 4.63
C SER A 86 2.87 15.36 3.72
N ALA A 87 2.50 16.62 3.60
CA ALA A 87 1.44 17.02 2.67
C ALA A 87 1.80 16.71 1.21
N GLU A 88 3.09 16.75 0.87
CA GLU A 88 3.62 16.40 -0.44
C GLU A 88 3.41 14.93 -0.77
N THR A 89 3.78 14.04 0.16
CA THR A 89 3.55 12.60 0.00
C THR A 89 2.05 12.32 -0.07
N PHE A 90 1.26 12.93 0.80
CA PHE A 90 -0.19 12.76 0.78
C PHE A 90 -0.83 13.23 -0.54
N ALA A 91 -0.38 14.37 -1.08
CA ALA A 91 -0.82 14.86 -2.38
C ALA A 91 -0.43 13.92 -3.54
N ARG A 92 0.76 13.30 -3.49
CA ARG A 92 1.18 12.30 -4.48
C ARG A 92 0.33 11.04 -4.40
N LEU A 93 0.05 10.53 -3.20
CA LEU A 93 -0.85 9.38 -3.01
C LEU A 93 -2.25 9.67 -3.55
N PHE A 94 -2.76 10.89 -3.31
CA PHE A 94 -4.03 11.35 -3.83
C PHE A 94 -4.00 11.42 -5.38
N ALA A 95 -2.98 12.02 -5.98
CA ALA A 95 -2.82 12.10 -7.43
C ALA A 95 -2.69 10.71 -8.09
N LEU A 96 -1.95 9.79 -7.48
CA LEU A 96 -1.82 8.41 -7.96
C LEU A 96 -3.14 7.63 -7.83
N SER A 97 -3.95 7.94 -6.81
CA SER A 97 -5.29 7.34 -6.65
C SER A 97 -6.26 7.81 -7.73
N ALA A 98 -6.11 9.04 -8.22
CA ALA A 98 -6.98 9.63 -9.26
C ALA A 98 -6.74 9.04 -10.66
N ARG A 99 -5.61 8.38 -10.90
CA ARG A 99 -5.24 7.81 -12.21
C ARG A 99 -5.76 6.39 -12.45
N HIS A 100 -6.54 5.85 -11.52
CA HIS A 100 -7.04 4.49 -11.63
C HIS A 100 -8.22 4.42 -12.61
N GLU A 101 -8.04 3.71 -13.73
CA GLU A 101 -9.09 3.40 -14.68
C GLU A 101 -9.87 2.17 -14.20
N GLY A 102 -11.17 2.31 -13.95
CA GLY A 102 -12.03 1.21 -13.50
C GLY A 102 -13.41 1.23 -14.15
N CYS A 103 -14.13 0.12 -14.07
CA CYS A 103 -15.54 -0.03 -14.47
C CYS A 103 -16.49 0.71 -13.50
N GLY A 104 -16.20 1.99 -13.23
CA GLY A 104 -16.89 2.76 -12.20
C GLY A 104 -18.41 2.84 -12.39
N ARG A 105 -18.90 2.99 -13.63
CA ARG A 105 -20.33 3.14 -13.90
C ARG A 105 -21.11 1.87 -13.60
N GLU A 106 -20.66 0.71 -14.05
CA GLU A 106 -21.33 -0.58 -13.76
C GLU A 106 -21.35 -0.87 -12.26
N LYS A 107 -20.26 -0.60 -11.59
CA LYS A 107 -20.15 -0.73 -10.13
C LYS A 107 -21.11 0.22 -9.41
N LEU A 108 -21.19 1.49 -9.83
CA LEU A 108 -22.14 2.45 -9.26
C LEU A 108 -23.59 1.99 -9.42
N GLU A 109 -23.99 1.55 -10.62
CA GLU A 109 -25.36 1.08 -10.88
C GLU A 109 -25.71 -0.14 -10.00
N ALA A 110 -24.80 -1.09 -9.81
CA ALA A 110 -25.00 -2.21 -8.90
C ALA A 110 -25.19 -1.76 -7.45
N MET A 111 -24.39 -0.77 -7.00
CA MET A 111 -24.54 -0.21 -5.65
C MET A 111 -25.82 0.58 -5.47
N LEU A 112 -26.30 1.31 -6.48
CA LEU A 112 -27.58 2.02 -6.46
C LEU A 112 -28.77 1.04 -6.43
N THR A 113 -28.65 -0.10 -7.11
CA THR A 113 -29.66 -1.17 -7.03
C THR A 113 -29.74 -1.74 -5.61
N ALA A 114 -28.60 -1.98 -4.96
CA ALA A 114 -28.58 -2.42 -3.56
C ALA A 114 -29.17 -1.37 -2.61
N LEU A 115 -28.82 -0.08 -2.80
CA LEU A 115 -29.37 1.04 -2.02
C LEU A 115 -30.90 1.08 -2.12
N GLN A 116 -31.45 0.99 -3.34
CA GLN A 116 -32.92 0.99 -3.57
C GLN A 116 -33.56 -0.20 -2.88
N THR A 117 -33.01 -1.41 -3.05
CA THR A 117 -33.52 -2.63 -2.41
C THR A 117 -33.59 -2.49 -0.89
N MET A 118 -32.58 -1.88 -0.26
CA MET A 118 -32.55 -1.65 1.17
C MET A 118 -33.54 -0.57 1.62
N ALA A 119 -33.75 0.49 0.82
CA ALA A 119 -34.74 1.51 1.09
C ALA A 119 -36.18 0.93 0.99
N ASP A 120 -36.44 0.07 -0.03
CA ASP A 120 -37.73 -0.63 -0.20
C ASP A 120 -38.02 -1.56 0.99
N ALA A 121 -36.97 -2.16 1.59
CA ALA A 121 -37.07 -3.00 2.78
C ALA A 121 -37.13 -2.22 4.11
N GLY A 122 -36.99 -0.88 4.09
CA GLY A 122 -36.98 -0.04 5.29
C GLY A 122 -35.74 -0.21 6.15
N GLU A 123 -34.61 -0.65 5.57
CA GLU A 123 -33.34 -0.87 6.27
C GLU A 123 -32.51 0.40 6.42
N LEU A 124 -32.90 1.49 5.74
CA LEU A 124 -32.17 2.77 5.71
C LEU A 124 -33.06 3.91 6.20
N PRO A 125 -32.49 5.04 6.64
CA PRO A 125 -33.26 6.19 7.14
C PRO A 125 -33.93 7.01 6.04
N PHE A 126 -34.00 6.50 4.81
CA PHE A 126 -34.62 7.14 3.64
C PHE A 126 -35.81 6.34 3.16
N SER A 127 -36.87 7.03 2.67
CA SER A 127 -38.02 6.35 2.09
C SER A 127 -37.69 5.74 0.72
N ALA A 128 -38.39 4.67 0.36
CA ALA A 128 -38.23 4.03 -0.95
C ALA A 128 -38.50 5.00 -2.11
N GLN A 129 -39.55 5.82 -1.99
CA GLN A 129 -39.95 6.80 -3.01
C GLN A 129 -38.87 7.90 -3.17
N GLU A 130 -38.43 8.51 -2.09
CA GLU A 130 -37.39 9.54 -2.10
C GLU A 130 -36.08 9.00 -2.75
N THR A 131 -35.69 7.78 -2.37
CA THR A 131 -34.50 7.12 -2.91
C THR A 131 -34.63 6.88 -4.41
N ALA A 132 -35.76 6.35 -4.87
CA ALA A 132 -36.01 6.08 -6.28
C ALA A 132 -35.99 7.36 -7.12
N GLU A 133 -36.70 8.40 -6.68
CA GLU A 133 -36.71 9.69 -7.39
C GLU A 133 -35.33 10.35 -7.46
N ALA A 134 -34.59 10.29 -6.39
CA ALA A 134 -33.23 10.88 -6.34
C ALA A 134 -32.21 10.09 -7.22
N VAL A 135 -32.28 8.75 -7.19
CA VAL A 135 -31.44 7.90 -8.05
C VAL A 135 -31.72 8.17 -9.51
N GLU A 136 -33.04 8.23 -9.91
CA GLU A 136 -33.41 8.45 -11.30
C GLU A 136 -32.98 9.84 -11.81
N ARG A 137 -33.13 10.87 -10.97
CA ARG A 137 -32.67 12.22 -11.27
C ARG A 137 -31.16 12.25 -11.49
N TRP A 138 -30.39 11.67 -10.59
CA TRP A 138 -28.92 11.64 -10.68
C TRP A 138 -28.43 10.83 -11.89
N ARG A 139 -29.12 9.73 -12.21
CA ARG A 139 -28.88 8.91 -13.41
C ARG A 139 -29.13 9.71 -14.70
N LYS A 140 -30.24 10.44 -14.78
CA LYS A 140 -30.59 11.30 -15.92
C LYS A 140 -29.57 12.40 -16.14
N ASP A 141 -28.99 12.93 -15.06
CA ASP A 141 -27.94 13.96 -15.10
C ASP A 141 -26.56 13.38 -15.44
N GLY A 142 -26.41 12.07 -15.64
CA GLY A 142 -25.16 11.40 -16.00
C GLY A 142 -24.21 11.15 -14.85
N PHE A 143 -24.70 11.14 -13.61
CA PHE A 143 -23.92 10.94 -12.39
C PHE A 143 -22.83 12.01 -12.17
N PRO A 144 -23.16 13.29 -12.13
CA PRO A 144 -22.18 14.32 -11.82
C PRO A 144 -21.59 14.11 -10.42
N PRO A 145 -20.31 14.52 -10.21
CA PRO A 145 -19.70 14.52 -8.89
C PRO A 145 -20.52 15.34 -7.88
N LEU A 146 -20.57 14.87 -6.64
CA LEU A 146 -21.39 15.47 -5.59
C LEU A 146 -20.52 16.08 -4.47
N HIS A 147 -20.93 17.23 -3.95
CA HIS A 147 -20.41 17.77 -2.70
C HIS A 147 -21.19 17.17 -1.52
N HIS A 148 -20.61 17.25 -0.32
CA HIS A 148 -21.37 16.96 0.90
C HIS A 148 -22.53 17.92 1.08
N SER A 149 -23.63 17.43 1.63
CA SER A 149 -24.77 18.25 2.04
C SER A 149 -24.35 19.27 3.09
N GLU A 150 -25.14 20.34 3.24
CA GLU A 150 -24.85 21.37 4.24
C GLU A 150 -24.94 20.80 5.67
N ILE A 151 -25.95 19.95 5.92
CA ILE A 151 -26.13 19.30 7.23
C ILE A 151 -24.93 18.41 7.56
N PHE A 152 -24.37 17.67 6.58
CA PHE A 152 -23.18 16.84 6.80
C PHE A 152 -21.95 17.71 7.13
N ARG A 153 -21.77 18.81 6.40
CA ARG A 153 -20.63 19.72 6.64
C ARG A 153 -20.68 20.35 8.03
N GLN A 154 -21.86 20.75 8.47
CA GLN A 154 -22.04 21.36 9.78
C GLN A 154 -21.82 20.38 10.94
N ASN A 155 -22.31 19.14 10.80
CA ASN A 155 -22.22 18.14 11.87
C ASN A 155 -20.88 17.40 11.92
N TYR A 156 -20.22 17.19 10.78
CA TYR A 156 -19.04 16.31 10.70
C TYR A 156 -17.77 16.99 10.23
N ALA A 157 -17.79 18.23 9.75
CA ALA A 157 -16.64 19.01 9.26
C ALA A 157 -15.64 18.15 8.45
N PRO A 158 -16.07 17.51 7.33
CA PRO A 158 -15.27 16.49 6.65
C PRO A 158 -13.96 17.08 6.09
N ALA A 159 -12.83 16.56 6.52
CA ALA A 159 -11.48 16.94 6.09
C ALA A 159 -10.67 15.69 5.72
N TYR A 160 -10.85 15.19 4.50
CA TYR A 160 -10.24 13.95 4.01
C TYR A 160 -9.88 14.01 2.53
N ARG A 161 -9.10 13.02 2.09
CA ARG A 161 -8.94 12.69 0.65
C ARG A 161 -9.29 11.24 0.41
N VAL A 162 -9.80 10.96 -0.81
CA VAL A 162 -10.08 9.59 -1.26
C VAL A 162 -8.79 9.02 -1.84
N LEU A 163 -8.29 7.98 -1.22
CA LEU A 163 -7.10 7.25 -1.64
C LEU A 163 -7.45 5.81 -2.01
N ARG A 164 -6.57 5.18 -2.79
CA ARG A 164 -6.59 3.73 -2.96
C ARG A 164 -6.31 3.05 -1.62
N ARG A 165 -6.96 1.93 -1.40
CA ARG A 165 -6.87 1.16 -0.17
C ARG A 165 -5.48 0.57 0.09
N ASP A 166 -4.74 0.21 -0.98
CA ASP A 166 -3.37 -0.25 -0.86
C ASP A 166 -2.43 0.84 -0.30
N PHE A 167 -2.63 2.11 -0.67
CA PHE A 167 -1.91 3.24 -0.07
C PHE A 167 -2.26 3.43 1.41
N ALA A 168 -3.53 3.32 1.76
CA ALA A 168 -3.97 3.50 3.15
C ALA A 168 -3.34 2.48 4.10
N ARG A 169 -3.12 1.24 3.65
CA ARG A 169 -2.43 0.20 4.41
C ARG A 169 -0.97 0.54 4.69
N ALA A 170 -0.32 1.24 3.78
CA ALA A 170 1.07 1.63 3.89
C ALA A 170 1.29 3.01 4.57
N LEU A 171 0.22 3.70 5.03
CA LEU A 171 0.34 5.02 5.68
C LEU A 171 1.33 5.06 6.85
N PRO A 172 1.40 4.06 7.75
CA PRO A 172 2.41 4.06 8.81
C PRO A 172 3.84 4.03 8.28
N LEU A 173 4.07 3.33 7.17
CA LEU A 173 5.37 3.29 6.50
C LEU A 173 5.70 4.62 5.84
N PHE A 174 4.77 5.21 5.10
CA PHE A 174 4.96 6.54 4.48
C PHE A 174 5.29 7.61 5.53
N ALA A 175 4.54 7.64 6.65
CA ALA A 175 4.79 8.59 7.73
C ALA A 175 6.19 8.41 8.38
N ARG A 176 6.64 7.17 8.55
CA ARG A 176 8.00 6.89 9.07
C ARG A 176 9.09 7.29 8.07
N ILE A 177 8.90 7.01 6.78
CA ILE A 177 9.82 7.41 5.71
C ILE A 177 9.93 8.93 5.63
N ASP A 178 8.80 9.65 5.62
CA ASP A 178 8.79 11.12 5.53
C ASP A 178 9.52 11.75 6.72
N ARG A 179 9.28 11.25 7.94
CA ARG A 179 9.99 11.71 9.13
C ARG A 179 11.50 11.48 9.01
N LEU A 180 11.92 10.27 8.62
CA LEU A 180 13.34 9.93 8.49
C LEU A 180 14.03 10.77 7.40
N THR A 181 13.38 10.97 6.26
CA THR A 181 13.93 11.76 5.15
C THR A 181 13.98 13.26 5.42
N ALA A 182 13.13 13.76 6.34
CA ALA A 182 13.22 15.13 6.84
C ALA A 182 14.42 15.35 7.79
N GLU A 183 14.82 14.30 8.53
CA GLU A 183 15.88 14.36 9.54
C GLU A 183 17.25 13.93 9.00
N ARG A 184 17.29 13.12 7.94
CA ARG A 184 18.52 12.48 7.44
C ARG A 184 18.71 12.70 5.95
N SER A 185 19.95 12.92 5.56
CA SER A 185 20.31 13.10 4.15
C SER A 185 20.29 11.77 3.35
N ARG A 186 20.31 10.64 4.04
CA ARG A 186 20.23 9.29 3.46
C ARG A 186 19.42 8.37 4.36
N VAL A 187 18.49 7.65 3.74
CA VAL A 187 17.60 6.69 4.40
C VAL A 187 17.61 5.40 3.59
N LEU A 188 17.87 4.28 4.26
CA LEU A 188 17.80 2.93 3.72
C LEU A 188 16.66 2.19 4.40
N VAL A 189 15.71 1.67 3.60
CA VAL A 189 14.55 0.91 4.08
C VAL A 189 14.63 -0.52 3.57
N ALA A 190 14.52 -1.49 4.49
CA ALA A 190 14.38 -2.90 4.15
C ALA A 190 12.92 -3.33 4.12
N ILE A 191 12.51 -4.06 3.07
CA ILE A 191 11.21 -4.73 2.97
C ILE A 191 11.46 -6.24 2.97
N GLU A 192 11.14 -6.86 4.09
CA GLU A 192 11.33 -8.28 4.35
C GLU A 192 10.00 -9.05 4.30
N GLY A 193 10.06 -10.35 4.09
CA GLY A 193 8.90 -11.24 4.10
C GLY A 193 9.05 -12.42 3.15
N GLY A 194 8.18 -13.40 3.27
CA GLY A 194 8.24 -14.62 2.45
C GLY A 194 7.92 -14.40 0.98
N SER A 195 8.21 -15.39 0.17
CA SER A 195 7.81 -15.44 -1.24
C SER A 195 6.32 -15.12 -1.40
N ALA A 196 5.98 -14.33 -2.40
CA ALA A 196 4.62 -13.87 -2.73
C ALA A 196 3.92 -13.01 -1.65
N SER A 197 4.62 -12.50 -0.62
CA SER A 197 4.05 -11.60 0.40
C SER A 197 3.69 -10.20 -0.12
N GLY A 198 4.21 -9.79 -1.30
CA GLY A 198 3.96 -8.47 -1.90
C GLY A 198 5.10 -7.46 -1.74
N LYS A 199 6.31 -7.91 -1.37
CA LYS A 199 7.50 -7.05 -1.22
C LYS A 199 7.79 -6.22 -2.45
N THR A 200 7.85 -6.85 -3.60
CA THR A 200 8.12 -6.18 -4.89
C THR A 200 7.05 -5.14 -5.20
N THR A 201 5.76 -5.48 -4.99
CA THR A 201 4.64 -4.53 -5.18
C THR A 201 4.77 -3.32 -4.26
N LEU A 202 5.16 -3.53 -2.98
CA LEU A 202 5.40 -2.43 -2.05
C LEU A 202 6.63 -1.61 -2.45
N GLY A 203 7.70 -2.25 -2.92
CA GLY A 203 8.89 -1.57 -3.44
C GLY A 203 8.56 -0.67 -4.64
N GLU A 204 7.80 -1.19 -5.61
CA GLU A 204 7.29 -0.43 -6.76
C GLU A 204 6.38 0.73 -6.34
N LEU A 205 5.52 0.51 -5.35
CA LEU A 205 4.68 1.55 -4.79
C LEU A 205 5.52 2.71 -4.23
N LEU A 206 6.53 2.40 -3.41
CA LEU A 206 7.45 3.40 -2.85
C LEU A 206 8.24 4.10 -3.95
N GLN A 207 8.71 3.36 -4.96
CA GLN A 207 9.37 3.94 -6.12
C GLN A 207 8.48 4.94 -6.85
N ASN A 208 7.21 4.61 -7.07
CA ASN A 208 6.25 5.49 -7.74
C ASN A 208 5.94 6.75 -6.93
N VAL A 209 5.90 6.64 -5.60
CA VAL A 209 5.60 7.77 -4.71
C VAL A 209 6.81 8.69 -4.52
N TYR A 210 8.01 8.10 -4.30
CA TYR A 210 9.20 8.88 -3.93
C TYR A 210 10.21 9.07 -5.06
N GLY A 211 10.08 8.34 -6.17
CA GLY A 211 11.08 8.36 -7.25
C GLY A 211 12.43 7.76 -6.82
N CYS A 212 12.44 6.88 -5.82
CA CYS A 212 13.64 6.31 -5.23
C CYS A 212 14.08 5.01 -5.93
N PRO A 213 15.38 4.66 -5.90
CA PRO A 213 15.84 3.37 -6.40
C PRO A 213 15.40 2.22 -5.48
N VAL A 214 15.14 1.06 -6.11
CA VAL A 214 14.82 -0.20 -5.43
C VAL A 214 15.86 -1.25 -5.82
N PHE A 215 16.40 -1.96 -4.83
CA PHE A 215 17.39 -3.02 -4.96
C PHE A 215 16.78 -4.34 -4.49
N HIS A 216 16.98 -5.42 -5.23
CA HIS A 216 16.36 -6.72 -5.00
C HIS A 216 17.37 -7.73 -4.46
N MET A 217 17.08 -8.36 -3.31
CA MET A 217 17.89 -9.45 -2.77
C MET A 217 17.92 -10.65 -3.71
N ASP A 218 16.83 -10.89 -4.45
CA ASP A 218 16.71 -12.01 -5.39
C ASP A 218 17.65 -11.86 -6.61
N ASP A 219 18.28 -10.70 -6.80
CA ASP A 219 19.34 -10.49 -7.80
C ASP A 219 20.74 -10.94 -7.28
N PHE A 220 20.84 -11.41 -6.04
CA PHE A 220 22.10 -11.79 -5.39
C PHE A 220 22.12 -13.24 -4.91
N PHE A 221 21.78 -14.17 -5.79
CA PHE A 221 21.92 -15.58 -5.51
C PHE A 221 23.39 -16.02 -5.47
N LEU A 222 23.63 -17.14 -4.77
CA LEU A 222 24.94 -17.76 -4.67
C LEU A 222 25.48 -18.15 -6.03
N ARG A 223 26.76 -17.86 -6.26
CA ARG A 223 27.53 -18.38 -7.39
C ARG A 223 27.77 -19.88 -7.24
N PRO A 224 28.04 -20.63 -8.31
CA PRO A 224 28.21 -22.08 -8.26
C PRO A 224 29.18 -22.56 -7.17
N GLU A 225 30.32 -21.91 -7.02
CA GLU A 225 31.35 -22.25 -6.03
C GLU A 225 30.93 -22.04 -4.57
N GLN A 226 29.93 -21.18 -4.32
CA GLN A 226 29.40 -20.90 -2.99
C GLN A 226 28.28 -21.89 -2.57
N ARG A 227 27.77 -22.71 -3.49
CA ARG A 227 26.60 -23.59 -3.30
C ARG A 227 26.98 -24.89 -2.60
N THR A 228 27.56 -24.80 -1.41
CA THR A 228 27.93 -25.95 -0.58
C THR A 228 26.76 -26.36 0.33
N GLU A 229 26.77 -27.62 0.77
CA GLU A 229 25.81 -28.12 1.75
C GLU A 229 25.88 -27.29 3.05
N ALA A 230 27.08 -27.01 3.54
CA ALA A 230 27.30 -26.18 4.73
C ALA A 230 26.70 -24.78 4.59
N ARG A 231 26.72 -24.19 3.39
CA ARG A 231 26.10 -22.88 3.13
C ARG A 231 24.56 -22.99 3.16
N PHE A 232 23.97 -24.01 2.54
CA PHE A 232 22.53 -24.18 2.49
C PHE A 232 21.90 -24.60 3.84
N THR A 233 22.70 -25.12 4.77
CA THR A 233 22.20 -25.41 6.13
C THR A 233 22.13 -24.16 7.02
N GLN A 234 22.83 -23.10 6.66
CA GLN A 234 22.79 -21.82 7.41
C GLN A 234 21.45 -21.11 7.19
N PRO A 235 20.83 -20.52 8.23
CA PRO A 235 19.70 -19.63 8.07
C PRO A 235 20.08 -18.44 7.16
N GLY A 236 19.33 -18.23 6.05
CA GLY A 236 19.64 -17.21 5.06
C GLY A 236 20.87 -17.48 4.21
N GLY A 237 21.41 -18.72 4.22
CA GLY A 237 22.64 -19.08 3.50
C GLY A 237 22.50 -19.22 1.98
N ASN A 238 21.31 -19.10 1.42
CA ASN A 238 21.05 -19.29 -0.01
C ASN A 238 21.21 -18.03 -0.88
N VAL A 239 21.56 -16.88 -0.28
CA VAL A 239 21.89 -15.63 -0.96
C VAL A 239 23.35 -15.21 -0.71
N ASP A 240 23.94 -14.51 -1.67
CA ASP A 240 25.30 -13.94 -1.58
C ASP A 240 25.24 -12.59 -0.85
N ARG A 241 24.92 -12.66 0.45
CA ARG A 241 24.76 -11.48 1.31
C ARG A 241 26.07 -10.70 1.46
N GLU A 242 27.20 -11.37 1.37
CA GLU A 242 28.54 -10.76 1.43
C GLU A 242 28.70 -9.79 0.25
N ARG A 243 28.39 -10.27 -0.95
CA ARG A 243 28.43 -9.45 -2.16
C ARG A 243 27.38 -8.33 -2.12
N PHE A 244 26.18 -8.59 -1.61
CA PHE A 244 25.14 -7.57 -1.46
C PHE A 244 25.59 -6.46 -0.50
N LEU A 245 26.23 -6.82 0.60
CA LEU A 245 26.77 -5.86 1.55
C LEU A 245 27.84 -4.96 0.89
N GLU A 246 28.80 -5.55 0.21
CA GLU A 246 29.92 -4.83 -0.39
C GLU A 246 29.51 -3.98 -1.60
N GLU A 247 28.65 -4.52 -2.47
CA GLU A 247 28.30 -3.88 -3.73
C GLU A 247 27.09 -2.92 -3.63
N VAL A 248 26.22 -3.11 -2.63
CA VAL A 248 24.97 -2.33 -2.51
C VAL A 248 24.94 -1.52 -1.22
N LEU A 249 24.97 -2.16 -0.04
CA LEU A 249 24.68 -1.44 1.21
C LEU A 249 25.78 -0.47 1.60
N ILE A 250 27.05 -0.86 1.51
CA ILE A 250 28.17 0.03 1.83
C ILE A 250 28.19 1.25 0.90
N PRO A 251 28.13 1.12 -0.44
CA PRO A 251 28.03 2.27 -1.33
C PRO A 251 26.84 3.19 -1.03
N LEU A 252 25.67 2.62 -0.75
CA LEU A 252 24.48 3.40 -0.41
C LEU A 252 24.68 4.21 0.88
N ARG A 253 25.28 3.62 1.92
CA ARG A 253 25.58 4.32 3.18
C ARG A 253 26.58 5.46 2.99
N GLU A 254 27.55 5.28 2.12
CA GLU A 254 28.54 6.29 1.79
C GLU A 254 28.01 7.35 0.78
N GLY A 255 26.83 7.14 0.19
CA GLY A 255 26.24 8.03 -0.81
C GLY A 255 26.91 7.92 -2.17
N ARG A 256 27.62 6.82 -2.41
CA ARG A 256 28.25 6.50 -3.70
C ARG A 256 27.24 5.81 -4.63
N PRO A 257 27.40 5.97 -5.94
CA PRO A 257 26.64 5.16 -6.91
C PRO A 257 26.94 3.66 -6.70
N VAL A 258 25.91 2.85 -6.92
CA VAL A 258 25.99 1.39 -6.88
C VAL A 258 26.25 0.86 -8.29
N ASP A 259 27.30 0.07 -8.48
CA ASP A 259 27.51 -0.71 -9.70
C ASP A 259 26.75 -2.05 -9.53
N TYR A 260 25.45 -2.03 -9.82
CA TYR A 260 24.49 -3.11 -9.55
C TYR A 260 24.67 -4.25 -10.52
N ARG A 261 25.08 -5.43 -10.02
CA ARG A 261 25.41 -6.62 -10.81
C ARG A 261 24.47 -7.77 -10.42
N ARG A 262 23.49 -8.04 -11.27
CA ARG A 262 22.54 -9.12 -11.04
C ARG A 262 23.19 -10.48 -11.29
N PHE A 263 22.76 -11.47 -10.52
CA PHE A 263 23.05 -12.87 -10.81
C PHE A 263 22.05 -13.40 -11.84
N ASP A 264 22.55 -13.87 -12.97
CA ASP A 264 21.73 -14.51 -14.00
C ASP A 264 21.58 -16.00 -13.69
N CYS A 265 20.37 -16.40 -13.30
CA CYS A 265 20.03 -17.79 -12.98
C CYS A 265 20.02 -18.72 -14.21
N ALA A 266 19.94 -18.21 -15.43
CA ALA A 266 19.97 -19.03 -16.65
C ALA A 266 21.40 -19.41 -17.05
N THR A 267 22.34 -18.47 -16.92
CA THR A 267 23.74 -18.66 -17.27
C THR A 267 24.63 -18.98 -16.07
N PHE A 268 24.13 -18.82 -14.85
CA PHE A 268 24.87 -18.94 -13.59
C PHE A 268 26.07 -17.99 -13.50
N THR A 269 25.96 -16.80 -14.09
CA THR A 269 27.00 -15.78 -14.12
C THR A 269 26.51 -14.45 -13.53
N ILE A 270 27.44 -13.55 -13.23
CA ILE A 270 27.14 -12.18 -12.81
C ILE A 270 27.04 -11.32 -14.08
N ALA A 271 25.92 -10.63 -14.24
CA ALA A 271 25.68 -9.71 -15.36
C ALA A 271 26.61 -8.48 -15.30
N PRO A 272 26.84 -7.79 -16.41
CA PRO A 272 27.53 -6.50 -16.42
C PRO A 272 26.90 -5.50 -15.47
N PRO A 273 27.69 -4.57 -14.90
CA PRO A 273 27.19 -3.59 -13.93
C PRO A 273 26.23 -2.59 -14.58
N GLN A 274 25.12 -2.35 -13.89
CA GLN A 274 24.24 -1.21 -14.13
C GLN A 274 24.53 -0.15 -13.06
N ARG A 275 24.97 1.04 -13.47
CA ARG A 275 25.28 2.11 -12.51
C ARG A 275 24.01 2.79 -12.04
N ILE A 276 23.69 2.67 -10.74
CA ILE A 276 22.51 3.26 -10.10
C ILE A 276 22.97 4.35 -9.13
N LYS A 277 22.40 5.55 -9.29
CA LYS A 277 22.68 6.66 -8.37
C LYS A 277 21.95 6.45 -7.04
N ALA A 278 22.65 6.59 -5.92
CA ALA A 278 22.03 6.61 -4.60
C ALA A 278 21.09 7.81 -4.45
N GLY A 279 19.90 7.56 -3.94
CA GLY A 279 18.91 8.59 -3.60
C GLY A 279 19.02 9.04 -2.13
N THR A 280 18.25 10.07 -1.76
CA THR A 280 18.00 10.37 -0.34
C THR A 280 17.30 9.19 0.33
N LEU A 281 16.32 8.59 -0.34
CA LEU A 281 15.67 7.34 0.04
C LEU A 281 16.14 6.23 -0.89
N ASN A 282 16.44 5.06 -0.33
CA ASN A 282 16.79 3.85 -1.08
C ASN A 282 16.05 2.67 -0.46
N ILE A 283 15.48 1.82 -1.28
CA ILE A 283 14.69 0.66 -0.86
C ILE A 283 15.47 -0.61 -1.18
N VAL A 284 15.54 -1.53 -0.24
CA VAL A 284 15.98 -2.90 -0.45
C VAL A 284 14.78 -3.81 -0.19
N GLU A 285 14.43 -4.68 -1.13
CA GLU A 285 13.36 -5.63 -0.95
C GLU A 285 13.81 -7.06 -1.25
N GLY A 286 13.28 -8.00 -0.51
CA GLY A 286 13.49 -9.42 -0.72
C GLY A 286 13.59 -10.20 0.58
N ALA A 287 13.32 -11.51 0.50
CA ALA A 287 13.63 -12.40 1.59
C ALA A 287 15.15 -12.35 1.87
N TYR A 288 15.52 -12.41 3.15
CA TYR A 288 16.91 -12.33 3.66
C TYR A 288 17.50 -10.91 3.74
N SER A 289 16.76 -9.85 3.38
CA SER A 289 17.23 -8.47 3.53
C SER A 289 17.57 -8.13 4.99
N MET A 290 16.86 -8.72 5.96
CA MET A 290 17.08 -8.53 7.41
C MET A 290 18.05 -9.54 8.05
N HIS A 291 18.90 -10.19 7.23
CA HIS A 291 19.99 -11.03 7.79
C HIS A 291 20.86 -10.19 8.77
N PRO A 292 21.33 -10.76 9.91
CA PRO A 292 22.11 -10.01 10.91
C PRO A 292 23.31 -9.24 10.36
N ASP A 293 23.97 -9.74 9.30
CA ASP A 293 25.08 -9.06 8.64
C ASP A 293 24.65 -7.80 7.86
N LEU A 294 23.37 -7.71 7.47
CA LEU A 294 22.80 -6.63 6.66
C LEU A 294 21.95 -5.65 7.48
N ALA A 295 21.24 -6.16 8.48
CA ALA A 295 20.28 -5.40 9.29
C ALA A 295 20.84 -4.08 9.87
N PRO A 296 22.10 -3.98 10.34
CA PRO A 296 22.65 -2.74 10.89
C PRO A 296 22.77 -1.58 9.88
N TYR A 297 22.62 -1.87 8.59
CA TYR A 297 22.72 -0.87 7.54
C TYR A 297 21.39 -0.17 7.22
N TYR A 298 20.28 -0.64 7.75
CA TYR A 298 18.96 -0.04 7.49
C TYR A 298 18.55 0.97 8.57
N ASP A 299 17.82 2.00 8.17
CA ASP A 299 17.22 3.01 9.06
C ASP A 299 15.79 2.64 9.45
N LEU A 300 15.15 1.79 8.65
CA LEU A 300 13.80 1.32 8.84
C LEU A 300 13.65 -0.06 8.19
N SER A 301 12.96 -0.95 8.86
CA SER A 301 12.69 -2.30 8.40
C SER A 301 11.19 -2.62 8.50
N VAL A 302 10.68 -3.29 7.46
CA VAL A 302 9.25 -3.63 7.34
C VAL A 302 9.13 -5.11 7.04
N PHE A 303 8.32 -5.83 7.82
CA PHE A 303 7.96 -7.22 7.55
C PHE A 303 6.56 -7.33 6.95
N LEU A 304 6.45 -8.05 5.84
CA LEU A 304 5.18 -8.38 5.19
C LEU A 304 4.80 -9.84 5.47
N PRO A 305 3.93 -10.08 6.47
CA PRO A 305 3.43 -11.42 6.72
C PRO A 305 2.49 -11.87 5.59
N ILE A 306 2.46 -13.19 5.35
CA ILE A 306 1.51 -13.84 4.45
C ILE A 306 1.09 -15.17 5.06
N SER A 307 -0.21 -15.53 4.97
CA SER A 307 -0.65 -16.85 5.38
C SER A 307 -0.22 -17.92 4.37
N ALA A 308 -0.05 -19.16 4.84
CA ALA A 308 0.37 -20.26 3.98
C ALA A 308 -0.62 -20.50 2.81
N GLU A 309 -1.94 -20.34 3.08
CA GLU A 309 -2.98 -20.49 2.06
C GLU A 309 -2.83 -19.43 0.96
N LYS A 310 -2.72 -18.14 1.32
CA LYS A 310 -2.56 -17.05 0.35
C LYS A 310 -1.23 -17.11 -0.38
N GLN A 311 -0.16 -17.51 0.31
CA GLN A 311 1.14 -17.72 -0.32
C GLN A 311 1.04 -18.80 -1.40
N ARG A 312 0.41 -19.93 -1.06
CA ARG A 312 0.18 -21.02 -2.01
C ARG A 312 -0.67 -20.60 -3.20
N GLU A 313 -1.79 -19.91 -2.95
CA GLU A 313 -2.68 -19.39 -4.01
C GLU A 313 -1.92 -18.49 -4.98
N ARG A 314 -1.20 -17.49 -4.45
CA ARG A 314 -0.45 -16.52 -5.26
C ARG A 314 0.67 -17.17 -6.07
N ILE A 315 1.39 -18.14 -5.48
CA ILE A 315 2.45 -18.88 -6.16
C ILE A 315 1.88 -19.71 -7.31
N LEU A 316 0.79 -20.44 -7.09
CA LEU A 316 0.13 -21.25 -8.11
C LEU A 316 -0.45 -20.42 -9.26
N LYS A 317 -0.99 -19.23 -8.93
CA LYS A 317 -1.53 -18.30 -9.93
C LYS A 317 -0.43 -17.68 -10.82
N ARG A 318 0.76 -17.44 -10.25
CA ARG A 318 1.85 -16.72 -10.91
C ARG A 318 2.80 -17.62 -11.70
N ASN A 319 2.95 -18.88 -11.33
CA ASN A 319 4.01 -19.76 -11.81
C ASN A 319 3.45 -20.99 -12.51
N ALA A 320 4.19 -21.50 -13.53
CA ALA A 320 3.94 -22.82 -14.08
C ALA A 320 4.12 -23.91 -12.99
N PRO A 321 3.40 -25.06 -13.09
CA PRO A 321 3.39 -26.08 -12.02
C PRO A 321 4.76 -26.57 -11.58
N ALA A 322 5.69 -26.79 -12.51
CA ALA A 322 7.05 -27.24 -12.18
C ALA A 322 7.83 -26.19 -11.37
N HIS A 323 7.66 -24.90 -11.68
CA HIS A 323 8.28 -23.80 -10.97
C HIS A 323 7.62 -23.58 -9.59
N ALA A 324 6.28 -23.63 -9.51
CA ALA A 324 5.56 -23.58 -8.25
C ALA A 324 6.02 -24.67 -7.27
N LYS A 325 6.29 -25.88 -7.77
CA LYS A 325 6.81 -26.98 -6.95
C LYS A 325 8.14 -26.64 -6.28
N GLN A 326 9.05 -25.93 -6.98
CA GLN A 326 10.34 -25.52 -6.39
C GLN A 326 10.17 -24.54 -5.21
N PHE A 327 9.14 -23.66 -5.24
CA PHE A 327 8.82 -22.81 -4.12
C PHE A 327 8.44 -23.62 -2.90
N PHE A 328 7.56 -24.62 -3.05
CA PHE A 328 7.06 -25.42 -1.93
C PHE A 328 8.12 -26.39 -1.37
N ASP A 329 8.91 -27.00 -2.25
CA ASP A 329 9.88 -28.02 -1.84
C ASP A 329 11.19 -27.42 -1.33
N ARG A 330 11.54 -26.19 -1.72
CA ARG A 330 12.86 -25.64 -1.46
C ARG A 330 12.85 -24.22 -0.90
N TRP A 331 12.26 -23.25 -1.60
CA TRP A 331 12.43 -21.83 -1.26
C TRP A 331 11.69 -21.46 0.02
N ILE A 332 10.42 -21.84 0.15
CA ILE A 332 9.63 -21.58 1.37
C ILE A 332 10.23 -22.25 2.60
N PRO A 333 10.68 -23.53 2.57
CA PRO A 333 11.40 -24.13 3.69
C PRO A 333 12.68 -23.40 4.10
N PHE A 334 13.44 -22.84 3.14
CA PHE A 334 14.61 -22.03 3.46
C PHE A 334 14.25 -20.69 4.11
N GLU A 335 13.22 -20.00 3.58
CA GLU A 335 12.70 -18.76 4.14
C GLU A 335 12.18 -18.99 5.57
N GLN A 336 11.38 -20.02 5.79
CA GLN A 336 10.84 -20.34 7.10
C GLN A 336 11.94 -20.63 8.13
N ARG A 337 12.94 -21.43 7.77
CA ARG A 337 14.12 -21.69 8.63
C ARG A 337 14.82 -20.38 9.00
N TYR A 338 14.98 -19.46 8.03
CA TYR A 338 15.62 -18.17 8.25
C TYR A 338 14.77 -17.31 9.20
N PHE A 339 13.48 -17.21 8.97
CA PHE A 339 12.58 -16.42 9.83
C PHE A 339 12.55 -16.94 11.26
N ASP A 340 12.46 -18.25 11.44
CA ASP A 340 12.37 -18.88 12.75
C ASP A 340 13.70 -18.80 13.53
N ALA A 341 14.80 -19.14 12.86
CA ALA A 341 16.11 -19.19 13.52
C ALA A 341 16.63 -17.81 13.93
N LEU A 342 16.25 -16.76 13.21
CA LEU A 342 16.77 -15.39 13.42
C LEU A 342 15.71 -14.43 13.97
N ASP A 343 14.52 -14.91 14.29
CA ASP A 343 13.39 -14.12 14.80
C ASP A 343 13.13 -12.83 13.98
N VAL A 344 13.18 -12.97 12.66
CA VAL A 344 13.24 -11.85 11.72
C VAL A 344 12.03 -10.93 11.85
N ARG A 345 10.83 -11.52 12.00
CA ARG A 345 9.59 -10.75 12.11
C ARG A 345 9.60 -9.78 13.28
N ASN A 346 10.04 -10.23 14.46
CA ASN A 346 10.03 -9.42 15.68
C ASN A 346 11.18 -8.39 15.72
N ARG A 347 12.17 -8.56 14.84
CA ARG A 347 13.30 -7.62 14.69
C ARG A 347 13.03 -6.50 13.70
N CYS A 348 11.94 -6.56 12.93
CA CYS A 348 11.53 -5.48 12.04
C CYS A 348 10.77 -4.38 12.81
N ASP A 349 10.98 -3.12 12.41
CA ASP A 349 10.37 -1.94 13.04
C ASP A 349 8.87 -1.85 12.80
N LEU A 350 8.40 -2.33 11.64
CA LEU A 350 6.99 -2.33 11.26
C LEU A 350 6.57 -3.70 10.73
N ILE A 351 5.33 -4.07 11.03
CA ILE A 351 4.66 -5.22 10.42
C ILE A 351 3.46 -4.68 9.66
N LEU A 352 3.46 -4.82 8.33
CA LEU A 352 2.35 -4.39 7.48
C LEU A 352 1.60 -5.61 6.96
N SER A 353 0.40 -5.84 7.49
CA SER A 353 -0.45 -6.92 7.00
C SER A 353 -1.01 -6.61 5.61
N ALA A 354 -0.89 -7.57 4.68
CA ALA A 354 -1.56 -7.52 3.39
C ALA A 354 -3.08 -7.78 3.52
N ASP A 355 -3.54 -8.16 4.70
CA ASP A 355 -4.87 -8.71 4.99
C ASP A 355 -5.65 -7.84 6.00
N GLY A 356 -5.46 -6.54 5.98
CA GLY A 356 -6.25 -5.61 6.79
C GLY A 356 -7.51 -5.13 6.11
#